data_dd170302bbc0c5a0f451090a4f3be77f
#
_entry.id   dd170302bbc0c5a0f451090a4f3be77f
#
_cell.length_a   1.000
_cell.length_b   1.000
_cell.length_c   1.000
_cell.angle_alpha   90.00
_cell.angle_beta   90.00
_cell.angle_gamma   90.00
#
_symmetry.space_group_name_H-M   'P 1'
#
loop_
_entity.id
_entity.type
_entity.pdbx_description
1 polymer ?
#
loop_
_entity_poly.entity_id
_entity_poly.type
_entity_poly.pdbx_seq_one_letter_code
_entity_poly.pdbx_strand_id
1 'polypeptide(L)'
;MSRQKRKEAKDLSIFLDSHVQSIKETFQILDKAAPSSLAKVDWSDASKYGAEISKLATVAGLLWCEETSDVKALKENIAAYFNVLQGFLLFCHSCTVGAGPTLHKSIHGASKQVVDSSISLFKETISFYETSDAKKKETIPQLSGAIWEACEALKKCPSSNCIAIGRAMTHLGVIIKDIIREMNELLSSDSSTHQGGGEMEEEEEDDDGAPSDASDDENDDLSLEEKAVTKSVISVASNTYEVLKEIIRFLTCLLRSRENREESVDSLEKLLSCCREISDWINDLGACAYPPQDASQMKDYVKNLFEGVGVVRKEIEIVAEGGSADGIYASLNRLESCLHEIRGLLSVDVADGIGKLSI
;
A
#
# COMPACT_ATOMS: atom_id res chain seq x y z
N MET A 1 -37.05 -17.28 -26.50
CA MET A 1 -37.37 -16.89 -25.12
C MET A 1 -38.87 -16.63 -24.96
N SER A 2 -39.54 -17.22 -23.94
CA SER A 2 -41.00 -17.01 -23.77
C SER A 2 -41.24 -15.61 -23.13
N ARG A 3 -42.39 -15.00 -23.49
CA ARG A 3 -42.85 -13.72 -22.94
C ARG A 3 -42.92 -13.78 -21.39
N GLN A 4 -43.25 -14.95 -20.88
CA GLN A 4 -43.34 -15.24 -19.44
C GLN A 4 -41.94 -15.12 -18.76
N LYS A 5 -40.91 -15.78 -19.29
CA LYS A 5 -39.55 -15.77 -18.72
C LYS A 5 -38.96 -14.36 -18.67
N ARG A 6 -39.26 -13.52 -19.70
CA ARG A 6 -38.82 -12.12 -19.70
C ARG A 6 -39.53 -11.27 -18.63
N LYS A 7 -40.80 -11.55 -18.32
CA LYS A 7 -41.50 -10.88 -17.22
C LYS A 7 -40.91 -11.27 -15.86
N GLU A 8 -40.62 -12.56 -15.67
CA GLU A 8 -40.01 -13.10 -14.46
C GLU A 8 -38.59 -12.55 -14.21
N ALA A 9 -37.76 -12.47 -15.27
CA ALA A 9 -36.45 -11.87 -15.19
C ALA A 9 -36.51 -10.39 -14.77
N LYS A 10 -37.45 -9.63 -15.32
CA LYS A 10 -37.66 -8.23 -14.92
C LYS A 10 -38.09 -8.10 -13.45
N ASP A 11 -38.94 -9.00 -13.00
CA ASP A 11 -39.42 -9.06 -11.62
C ASP A 11 -38.28 -9.40 -10.64
N LEU A 12 -37.40 -10.33 -11.03
CA LEU A 12 -36.17 -10.68 -10.28
C LEU A 12 -35.19 -9.52 -10.26
N SER A 13 -35.00 -8.80 -11.35
CA SER A 13 -34.13 -7.62 -11.42
C SER A 13 -34.63 -6.52 -10.47
N ILE A 14 -35.92 -6.18 -10.48
CA ILE A 14 -36.50 -5.19 -9.58
C ILE A 14 -36.32 -5.62 -8.11
N PHE A 15 -36.53 -6.91 -7.83
CA PHE A 15 -36.35 -7.47 -6.50
C PHE A 15 -34.89 -7.38 -6.04
N LEU A 16 -33.93 -7.75 -6.89
CA LEU A 16 -32.50 -7.60 -6.61
C LEU A 16 -32.13 -6.13 -6.39
N ASP A 17 -32.58 -5.22 -7.25
CA ASP A 17 -32.23 -3.80 -7.17
C ASP A 17 -32.67 -3.19 -5.82
N SER A 18 -33.80 -3.63 -5.25
CA SER A 18 -34.24 -3.21 -3.92
C SER A 18 -33.26 -3.66 -2.82
N HIS A 19 -32.77 -4.90 -2.88
CA HIS A 19 -31.76 -5.41 -1.93
C HIS A 19 -30.42 -4.73 -2.11
N VAL A 20 -29.97 -4.53 -3.35
CA VAL A 20 -28.72 -3.82 -3.66
C VAL A 20 -28.77 -2.39 -3.13
N GLN A 21 -29.90 -1.70 -3.27
CA GLN A 21 -30.07 -0.36 -2.73
C GLN A 21 -29.98 -0.35 -1.20
N SER A 22 -30.64 -1.29 -0.53
CA SER A 22 -30.56 -1.44 0.93
C SER A 22 -29.11 -1.73 1.40
N ILE A 23 -28.38 -2.58 0.68
CA ILE A 23 -26.97 -2.85 1.00
C ILE A 23 -26.11 -1.60 0.81
N LYS A 24 -26.30 -0.83 -0.25
CA LYS A 24 -25.56 0.41 -0.47
C LYS A 24 -25.82 1.43 0.64
N GLU A 25 -27.06 1.58 1.06
CA GLU A 25 -27.43 2.44 2.18
C GLU A 25 -26.81 1.94 3.50
N THR A 26 -26.84 0.63 3.75
CA THR A 26 -26.19 0.04 4.92
C THR A 26 -24.67 0.21 4.85
N PHE A 27 -24.06 0.07 3.66
CA PHE A 27 -22.61 0.24 3.47
C PHE A 27 -22.15 1.67 3.80
N GLN A 28 -22.98 2.69 3.55
CA GLN A 28 -22.66 4.09 3.88
C GLN A 28 -22.38 4.32 5.37
N ILE A 29 -22.86 3.45 6.26
CA ILE A 29 -22.52 3.55 7.69
C ILE A 29 -21.01 3.35 7.93
N LEU A 30 -20.33 2.63 7.02
CA LEU A 30 -18.89 2.39 7.07
C LEU A 30 -18.06 3.57 6.53
N ASP A 31 -18.67 4.62 6.00
CA ASP A 31 -17.95 5.83 5.59
C ASP A 31 -17.35 6.58 6.79
N LYS A 32 -17.84 6.31 7.98
CA LYS A 32 -17.35 6.84 9.25
C LYS A 32 -17.13 5.71 10.26
N ALA A 33 -16.11 5.88 11.10
CA ALA A 33 -15.91 4.98 12.22
C ALA A 33 -17.10 5.01 13.18
N ALA A 34 -17.40 3.86 13.78
CA ALA A 34 -18.50 3.75 14.73
C ALA A 34 -18.23 4.59 16.00
N PRO A 35 -19.28 5.21 16.57
CA PRO A 35 -19.14 6.00 17.80
C PRO A 35 -18.72 5.10 18.97
N SER A 36 -17.97 5.67 19.92
CA SER A 36 -17.50 4.98 21.13
C SER A 36 -18.63 4.47 22.05
N SER A 37 -19.87 4.94 21.84
CA SER A 37 -21.05 4.45 22.55
C SER A 37 -21.51 3.06 22.11
N LEU A 38 -21.05 2.56 20.96
CA LEU A 38 -21.31 1.20 20.49
C LEU A 38 -20.33 0.22 21.16
N ALA A 39 -20.83 -0.99 21.44
CA ALA A 39 -19.96 -2.05 21.91
C ALA A 39 -18.97 -2.47 20.81
N LYS A 40 -17.67 -2.45 21.13
CA LYS A 40 -16.63 -2.95 20.23
C LYS A 40 -16.78 -4.46 20.04
N VAL A 41 -16.74 -4.91 18.80
CA VAL A 41 -16.74 -6.32 18.44
C VAL A 41 -15.34 -6.68 17.90
N ASP A 42 -14.89 -7.88 18.23
CA ASP A 42 -13.60 -8.39 17.76
C ASP A 42 -13.67 -8.87 16.31
N TRP A 43 -12.66 -8.52 15.51
CA TRP A 43 -12.58 -8.92 14.10
C TRP A 43 -12.44 -10.44 13.87
N SER A 44 -12.11 -11.22 14.92
CA SER A 44 -11.98 -12.69 14.82
C SER A 44 -13.21 -13.38 14.27
N ASP A 45 -14.42 -12.81 14.50
CA ASP A 45 -15.67 -13.36 14.00
C ASP A 45 -15.91 -13.06 12.50
N ALA A 46 -15.12 -12.20 11.87
CA ALA A 46 -15.23 -11.91 10.42
C ALA A 46 -15.11 -13.19 9.56
N SER A 47 -14.29 -14.14 10.00
CA SER A 47 -14.13 -15.43 9.31
C SER A 47 -15.41 -16.26 9.30
N LYS A 48 -16.28 -16.16 10.33
CA LYS A 48 -17.57 -16.84 10.38
C LYS A 48 -18.53 -16.27 9.34
N TYR A 49 -18.61 -14.94 9.25
CA TYR A 49 -19.41 -14.27 8.22
C TYR A 49 -18.88 -14.60 6.82
N GLY A 50 -17.57 -14.57 6.63
CA GLY A 50 -16.94 -14.95 5.36
C GLY A 50 -17.27 -16.39 4.94
N ALA A 51 -17.24 -17.35 5.85
CA ALA A 51 -17.60 -18.74 5.58
C ALA A 51 -19.09 -18.89 5.21
N GLU A 52 -19.99 -18.18 5.89
CA GLU A 52 -21.41 -18.20 5.59
C GLU A 52 -21.74 -17.56 4.24
N ILE A 53 -21.16 -16.39 3.94
CA ILE A 53 -21.30 -15.71 2.64
C ILE A 53 -20.76 -16.61 1.53
N SER A 54 -19.59 -17.22 1.69
CA SER A 54 -19.00 -18.14 0.71
C SER A 54 -19.90 -19.35 0.42
N LYS A 55 -20.49 -19.93 1.48
CA LYS A 55 -21.45 -21.03 1.35
C LYS A 55 -22.69 -20.62 0.57
N LEU A 56 -23.26 -19.47 0.91
CA LEU A 56 -24.45 -18.95 0.22
C LEU A 56 -24.15 -18.57 -1.24
N ALA A 57 -22.95 -18.04 -1.52
CA ALA A 57 -22.50 -17.77 -2.89
C ALA A 57 -22.40 -19.07 -3.72
N THR A 58 -21.91 -20.16 -3.10
CA THR A 58 -21.86 -21.47 -3.75
C THR A 58 -23.27 -21.98 -4.08
N VAL A 59 -24.19 -21.90 -3.11
CA VAL A 59 -25.59 -22.31 -3.31
C VAL A 59 -26.24 -21.46 -4.41
N ALA A 60 -26.00 -20.13 -4.42
CA ALA A 60 -26.48 -19.25 -5.47
C ALA A 60 -25.93 -19.67 -6.84
N GLY A 61 -24.62 -19.87 -6.97
CA GLY A 61 -23.99 -20.29 -8.23
C GLY A 61 -24.56 -21.58 -8.79
N LEU A 62 -24.86 -22.57 -7.93
CA LEU A 62 -25.47 -23.83 -8.35
C LEU A 62 -26.94 -23.65 -8.76
N LEU A 63 -27.76 -23.02 -7.89
CA LEU A 63 -29.19 -22.85 -8.09
C LEU A 63 -29.51 -22.08 -9.38
N TRP A 64 -28.74 -21.03 -9.67
CA TRP A 64 -28.94 -20.18 -10.84
C TRP A 64 -28.44 -20.81 -12.15
N CYS A 65 -27.60 -21.84 -12.10
CA CYS A 65 -27.17 -22.60 -13.27
C CYS A 65 -28.15 -23.70 -13.70
N GLU A 66 -29.16 -23.99 -12.89
CA GLU A 66 -30.19 -24.99 -13.22
C GLU A 66 -31.25 -24.41 -14.17
N GLU A 67 -31.60 -25.16 -15.21
CA GLU A 67 -32.54 -24.70 -16.23
C GLU A 67 -34.00 -24.59 -15.74
N THR A 68 -34.34 -25.25 -14.64
CA THR A 68 -35.69 -25.39 -14.09
C THR A 68 -35.88 -24.66 -12.76
N SER A 69 -35.05 -23.68 -12.43
CA SER A 69 -35.14 -22.96 -11.16
C SER A 69 -36.48 -22.23 -11.01
N ASP A 70 -37.17 -22.47 -9.87
CA ASP A 70 -38.39 -21.74 -9.52
C ASP A 70 -38.07 -20.30 -9.12
N VAL A 71 -38.80 -19.33 -9.68
CA VAL A 71 -38.66 -17.89 -9.38
C VAL A 71 -38.79 -17.61 -7.87
N LYS A 72 -39.62 -18.35 -7.17
CA LYS A 72 -39.78 -18.21 -5.72
C LYS A 72 -38.50 -18.61 -4.99
N ALA A 73 -37.92 -19.75 -5.33
CA ALA A 73 -36.65 -20.22 -4.78
C ALA A 73 -35.50 -19.22 -5.06
N LEU A 74 -35.46 -18.63 -6.27
CA LEU A 74 -34.47 -17.60 -6.61
C LEU A 74 -34.64 -16.35 -5.76
N LYS A 75 -35.86 -15.86 -5.52
CA LYS A 75 -36.12 -14.71 -4.64
C LYS A 75 -35.75 -15.01 -3.19
N GLU A 76 -36.07 -16.22 -2.70
CA GLU A 76 -35.68 -16.65 -1.34
C GLU A 76 -34.15 -16.70 -1.17
N ASN A 77 -33.44 -17.15 -2.20
CA ASN A 77 -31.98 -17.17 -2.24
C ASN A 77 -31.38 -15.75 -2.20
N ILE A 78 -31.90 -14.81 -3.02
CA ILE A 78 -31.49 -13.39 -2.97
C ILE A 78 -31.71 -12.84 -1.56
N ALA A 79 -32.92 -12.97 -1.01
CA ALA A 79 -33.24 -12.43 0.31
C ALA A 79 -32.34 -13.00 1.41
N ALA A 80 -32.13 -14.31 1.44
CA ALA A 80 -31.26 -14.96 2.43
C ALA A 80 -29.83 -14.45 2.35
N TYR A 81 -29.27 -14.38 1.13
CA TYR A 81 -27.91 -13.91 0.90
C TYR A 81 -27.72 -12.45 1.35
N PHE A 82 -28.61 -11.56 0.91
CA PHE A 82 -28.49 -10.13 1.21
C PHE A 82 -28.77 -9.80 2.68
N ASN A 83 -29.57 -10.59 3.38
CA ASN A 83 -29.75 -10.48 4.82
C ASN A 83 -28.46 -10.80 5.58
N VAL A 84 -27.74 -11.86 5.21
CA VAL A 84 -26.44 -12.20 5.81
C VAL A 84 -25.39 -11.11 5.48
N LEU A 85 -25.38 -10.62 4.24
CA LEU A 85 -24.50 -9.54 3.83
C LEU A 85 -24.75 -8.24 4.62
N GLN A 86 -26.01 -7.91 4.90
CA GLN A 86 -26.36 -6.77 5.74
C GLN A 86 -25.88 -6.96 7.19
N GLY A 87 -26.09 -8.15 7.77
CA GLY A 87 -25.56 -8.50 9.10
C GLY A 87 -24.04 -8.38 9.16
N PHE A 88 -23.35 -8.83 8.13
CA PHE A 88 -21.90 -8.66 7.98
C PHE A 88 -21.47 -7.18 7.98
N LEU A 89 -22.18 -6.29 7.29
CA LEU A 89 -21.84 -4.87 7.27
C LEU A 89 -22.05 -4.21 8.64
N LEU A 90 -23.11 -4.56 9.37
CA LEU A 90 -23.33 -4.08 10.73
C LEU A 90 -22.25 -4.59 11.69
N PHE A 91 -21.82 -5.84 11.55
CA PHE A 91 -20.69 -6.39 12.27
C PHE A 91 -19.38 -5.60 11.94
N CYS A 92 -19.08 -5.37 10.67
CA CYS A 92 -17.91 -4.58 10.26
C CYS A 92 -17.93 -3.18 10.87
N HIS A 93 -19.08 -2.51 10.89
CA HIS A 93 -19.23 -1.19 11.54
C HIS A 93 -18.90 -1.27 13.02
N SER A 94 -19.41 -2.26 13.75
CA SER A 94 -19.10 -2.43 15.18
C SER A 94 -17.61 -2.71 15.44
N CYS A 95 -16.90 -3.32 14.49
CA CYS A 95 -15.46 -3.52 14.57
C CYS A 95 -14.66 -2.21 14.41
N THR A 96 -15.27 -1.14 13.87
CA THR A 96 -14.58 0.16 13.70
C THR A 96 -14.62 1.04 14.96
N VAL A 97 -15.20 0.58 16.07
CA VAL A 97 -15.16 1.31 17.34
C VAL A 97 -13.72 1.47 17.81
N GLY A 98 -13.25 2.72 17.95
CA GLY A 98 -11.87 3.04 18.31
C GLY A 98 -10.84 2.75 17.20
N ALA A 99 -11.29 2.52 15.97
CA ALA A 99 -10.40 2.38 14.83
C ALA A 99 -9.87 3.74 14.36
N GLY A 100 -8.55 3.85 14.23
CA GLY A 100 -7.91 4.95 13.52
C GLY A 100 -8.15 4.87 12.01
N PRO A 101 -7.81 5.94 11.27
CA PRO A 101 -8.01 6.02 9.82
C PRO A 101 -7.44 4.83 9.04
N THR A 102 -6.26 4.32 9.42
CA THR A 102 -5.60 3.21 8.72
C THR A 102 -6.33 1.89 8.91
N LEU A 103 -6.77 1.56 10.14
CA LEU A 103 -7.55 0.37 10.43
C LEU A 103 -8.94 0.46 9.79
N HIS A 104 -9.61 1.61 9.94
CA HIS A 104 -10.91 1.87 9.35
C HIS A 104 -10.90 1.67 7.82
N LYS A 105 -9.91 2.26 7.13
CA LYS A 105 -9.71 2.08 5.68
C LYS A 105 -9.54 0.62 5.29
N SER A 106 -8.83 -0.16 6.10
CA SER A 106 -8.62 -1.60 5.85
C SER A 106 -9.93 -2.39 5.96
N ILE A 107 -10.72 -2.15 7.02
CA ILE A 107 -12.03 -2.78 7.24
C ILE A 107 -13.00 -2.39 6.12
N HIS A 108 -13.10 -1.09 5.81
CA HIS A 108 -13.94 -0.57 4.75
C HIS A 108 -13.60 -1.21 3.39
N GLY A 109 -12.32 -1.26 3.02
CA GLY A 109 -11.86 -1.85 1.76
C GLY A 109 -12.18 -3.34 1.66
N ALA A 110 -11.94 -4.11 2.72
CA ALA A 110 -12.25 -5.54 2.76
C ALA A 110 -13.76 -5.80 2.65
N SER A 111 -14.57 -5.02 3.36
CA SER A 111 -16.03 -5.09 3.29
C SER A 111 -16.56 -4.74 1.90
N LYS A 112 -15.99 -3.69 1.29
CA LYS A 112 -16.35 -3.25 -0.06
C LYS A 112 -16.11 -4.34 -1.09
N GLN A 113 -14.99 -5.04 -1.02
CA GLN A 113 -14.66 -6.12 -1.94
C GLN A 113 -15.69 -7.26 -1.87
N VAL A 114 -16.13 -7.65 -0.67
CA VAL A 114 -17.19 -8.67 -0.49
C VAL A 114 -18.52 -8.19 -1.08
N VAL A 115 -18.90 -6.94 -0.83
CA VAL A 115 -20.16 -6.36 -1.36
C VAL A 115 -20.15 -6.29 -2.88
N ASP A 116 -19.08 -5.74 -3.47
CA ASP A 116 -18.98 -5.55 -4.92
C ASP A 116 -18.99 -6.90 -5.65
N SER A 117 -18.25 -7.90 -5.16
CA SER A 117 -18.25 -9.26 -5.70
C SER A 117 -19.63 -9.92 -5.60
N SER A 118 -20.33 -9.72 -4.46
CA SER A 118 -21.67 -10.24 -4.25
C SER A 118 -22.69 -9.64 -5.20
N ILE A 119 -22.69 -8.33 -5.37
CA ILE A 119 -23.58 -7.64 -6.31
C ILE A 119 -23.30 -8.10 -7.74
N SER A 120 -22.04 -8.28 -8.12
CA SER A 120 -21.64 -8.75 -9.44
C SER A 120 -22.17 -10.14 -9.73
N LEU A 121 -22.09 -11.09 -8.79
CA LEU A 121 -22.63 -12.44 -8.93
C LEU A 121 -24.13 -12.40 -9.21
N PHE A 122 -24.92 -11.72 -8.36
CA PHE A 122 -26.38 -11.73 -8.51
C PHE A 122 -26.86 -10.97 -9.74
N LYS A 123 -26.17 -9.94 -10.20
CA LYS A 123 -26.49 -9.28 -11.48
C LYS A 123 -26.25 -10.21 -12.67
N GLU A 124 -25.14 -10.95 -12.65
CA GLU A 124 -24.82 -11.88 -13.74
C GLU A 124 -25.77 -13.09 -13.75
N THR A 125 -26.16 -13.61 -12.58
CA THR A 125 -27.12 -14.71 -12.47
C THR A 125 -28.49 -14.34 -13.05
N ILE A 126 -29.01 -13.14 -12.76
CA ILE A 126 -30.26 -12.65 -13.35
C ILE A 126 -30.11 -12.43 -14.86
N SER A 127 -28.98 -11.87 -15.30
CA SER A 127 -28.68 -11.69 -16.72
C SER A 127 -28.62 -13.02 -17.47
N PHE A 128 -28.05 -14.06 -16.86
CA PHE A 128 -28.07 -15.43 -17.37
C PHE A 128 -29.51 -15.99 -17.41
N TYR A 129 -30.26 -15.83 -16.33
CA TYR A 129 -31.68 -16.27 -16.30
C TYR A 129 -32.49 -15.64 -17.41
N GLU A 130 -32.26 -14.36 -17.72
CA GLU A 130 -32.93 -13.66 -18.82
C GLU A 130 -32.51 -14.19 -20.17
N THR A 131 -31.21 -14.33 -20.47
CA THR A 131 -30.70 -14.58 -21.82
C THR A 131 -30.47 -16.05 -22.14
N SER A 132 -30.22 -16.89 -21.12
CA SER A 132 -29.76 -18.29 -21.25
C SER A 132 -28.46 -18.41 -22.07
N ASP A 133 -27.59 -17.39 -22.02
CA ASP A 133 -26.32 -17.33 -22.73
C ASP A 133 -25.29 -18.25 -22.08
N ALA A 134 -24.75 -19.20 -22.85
CA ALA A 134 -23.75 -20.14 -22.37
C ALA A 134 -22.49 -19.45 -21.80
N LYS A 135 -22.03 -18.33 -22.36
CA LYS A 135 -20.90 -17.56 -21.86
C LYS A 135 -21.17 -17.03 -20.47
N LYS A 136 -22.37 -16.52 -20.20
CA LYS A 136 -22.76 -16.04 -18.86
C LYS A 136 -22.84 -17.19 -17.85
N LYS A 137 -23.23 -18.38 -18.26
CA LYS A 137 -23.19 -19.59 -17.43
C LYS A 137 -21.77 -19.90 -16.96
N GLU A 138 -20.77 -19.71 -17.82
CA GLU A 138 -19.35 -19.96 -17.50
C GLU A 138 -18.75 -18.89 -16.56
N THR A 139 -19.30 -17.66 -16.55
CA THR A 139 -18.82 -16.59 -15.65
C THR A 139 -19.31 -16.72 -14.21
N ILE A 140 -20.47 -17.36 -13.99
CA ILE A 140 -21.06 -17.51 -12.63
C ILE A 140 -20.11 -18.24 -11.64
N PRO A 141 -19.47 -19.36 -11.99
CA PRO A 141 -18.49 -20.00 -11.10
C PRO A 141 -17.28 -19.09 -10.79
N GLN A 142 -16.82 -18.31 -11.77
CA GLN A 142 -15.72 -17.35 -11.58
C GLN A 142 -16.10 -16.25 -10.59
N LEU A 143 -17.31 -15.72 -10.69
CA LEU A 143 -17.82 -14.71 -9.74
C LEU A 143 -18.05 -15.31 -8.35
N SER A 144 -18.48 -16.56 -8.23
CA SER A 144 -18.52 -17.27 -6.96
C SER A 144 -17.12 -17.43 -6.36
N GLY A 145 -16.11 -17.75 -7.18
CA GLY A 145 -14.70 -17.81 -6.80
C GLY A 145 -14.19 -16.46 -6.29
N ALA A 146 -14.54 -15.35 -6.96
CA ALA A 146 -14.17 -14.00 -6.53
C ALA A 146 -14.75 -13.66 -5.14
N ILE A 147 -15.95 -14.13 -4.81
CA ILE A 147 -16.52 -13.98 -3.46
C ILE A 147 -15.73 -14.80 -2.45
N TRP A 148 -15.32 -16.03 -2.77
CA TRP A 148 -14.50 -16.84 -1.87
C TRP A 148 -13.17 -16.16 -1.59
N GLU A 149 -12.50 -15.62 -2.62
CA GLU A 149 -11.25 -14.86 -2.45
C GLU A 149 -11.46 -13.62 -1.57
N ALA A 150 -12.54 -12.86 -1.79
CA ALA A 150 -12.86 -11.70 -0.97
C ALA A 150 -13.11 -12.10 0.50
N CYS A 151 -13.82 -13.21 0.75
CA CYS A 151 -14.07 -13.74 2.08
C CYS A 151 -12.79 -14.28 2.76
N GLU A 152 -11.90 -14.93 2.01
CA GLU A 152 -10.58 -15.33 2.53
C GLU A 152 -9.69 -14.12 2.85
N ALA A 153 -9.80 -13.03 2.09
CA ALA A 153 -9.09 -11.79 2.36
C ALA A 153 -9.50 -11.13 3.69
N LEU A 154 -10.74 -11.38 4.18
CA LEU A 154 -11.16 -10.92 5.51
C LEU A 154 -10.25 -11.46 6.63
N LYS A 155 -9.75 -12.68 6.50
CA LYS A 155 -8.83 -13.28 7.48
C LYS A 155 -7.49 -12.54 7.54
N LYS A 156 -7.12 -11.85 6.45
CA LYS A 156 -5.89 -11.06 6.35
C LYS A 156 -6.10 -9.60 6.77
N CYS A 157 -7.32 -9.15 7.00
CA CYS A 157 -7.57 -7.79 7.44
C CYS A 157 -6.98 -7.58 8.86
N PRO A 158 -6.35 -6.42 9.14
CA PRO A 158 -5.82 -6.15 10.47
C PRO A 158 -6.95 -6.06 11.50
N SER A 159 -6.72 -6.63 12.69
CA SER A 159 -7.69 -6.64 13.79
C SER A 159 -7.49 -5.53 14.82
N SER A 160 -6.40 -4.75 14.71
CA SER A 160 -6.08 -3.64 15.62
C SER A 160 -5.35 -2.51 14.90
N ASN A 161 -5.33 -1.31 15.51
CA ASN A 161 -4.58 -0.16 14.99
C ASN A 161 -3.09 -0.46 14.87
N CYS A 162 -2.47 -1.07 15.87
CA CYS A 162 -1.06 -1.45 15.82
C CYS A 162 -0.74 -2.39 14.66
N ILE A 163 -1.61 -3.38 14.38
CA ILE A 163 -1.40 -4.29 13.25
C ILE A 163 -1.56 -3.55 11.92
N ALA A 164 -2.55 -2.68 11.80
CA ALA A 164 -2.79 -1.90 10.58
C ALA A 164 -1.59 -0.99 10.26
N ILE A 165 -1.14 -0.26 11.27
CA ILE A 165 0.00 0.67 11.17
C ILE A 165 1.30 -0.09 10.91
N GLY A 166 1.56 -1.20 11.63
CA GLY A 166 2.74 -2.03 11.41
C GLY A 166 2.84 -2.58 10.00
N ARG A 167 1.71 -2.98 9.39
CA ARG A 167 1.66 -3.40 7.98
C ARG A 167 1.94 -2.24 7.02
N ALA A 168 1.37 -1.06 7.30
CA ALA A 168 1.63 0.12 6.48
C ALA A 168 3.13 0.51 6.55
N MET A 169 3.74 0.48 7.72
CA MET A 169 5.18 0.71 7.88
C MET A 169 6.05 -0.36 7.19
N THR A 170 5.61 -1.62 7.21
CA THR A 170 6.30 -2.69 6.47
C THR A 170 6.31 -2.40 4.97
N HIS A 171 5.22 -1.88 4.43
CA HIS A 171 5.16 -1.47 3.03
C HIS A 171 6.12 -0.32 2.72
N LEU A 172 6.22 0.70 3.59
CA LEU A 172 7.23 1.76 3.45
C LEU A 172 8.65 1.18 3.46
N GLY A 173 8.92 0.20 4.32
CA GLY A 173 10.21 -0.50 4.34
C GLY A 173 10.55 -1.21 3.03
N VAL A 174 9.56 -1.71 2.28
CA VAL A 174 9.77 -2.28 0.95
C VAL A 174 10.17 -1.18 -0.04
N ILE A 175 9.45 -0.06 -0.04
CA ILE A 175 9.76 1.10 -0.92
C ILE A 175 11.20 1.58 -0.69
N ILE A 176 11.59 1.78 0.57
CA ILE A 176 12.96 2.25 0.88
C ILE A 176 14.02 1.23 0.44
N LYS A 177 13.75 -0.07 0.57
CA LYS A 177 14.67 -1.11 0.05
C LYS A 177 14.83 -1.06 -1.45
N ASP A 178 13.76 -0.79 -2.19
CA ASP A 178 13.83 -0.66 -3.65
C ASP A 178 14.68 0.56 -4.02
N ILE A 179 14.54 1.69 -3.34
CA ILE A 179 15.38 2.88 -3.53
C ILE A 179 16.86 2.55 -3.26
N ILE A 180 17.17 1.86 -2.15
CA ILE A 180 18.54 1.44 -1.83
C ILE A 180 19.11 0.56 -2.94
N ARG A 181 18.33 -0.36 -3.50
CA ARG A 181 18.75 -1.23 -4.61
C ARG A 181 19.07 -0.41 -5.85
N GLU A 182 18.16 0.48 -6.26
CA GLU A 182 18.33 1.34 -7.43
C GLU A 182 19.58 2.23 -7.33
N MET A 183 19.82 2.83 -6.16
CA MET A 183 21.01 3.64 -5.93
C MET A 183 22.30 2.83 -5.94
N ASN A 184 22.29 1.57 -5.49
CA ASN A 184 23.45 0.68 -5.60
C ASN A 184 23.70 0.24 -7.05
N GLU A 185 22.65 0.02 -7.84
CA GLU A 185 22.75 -0.28 -9.26
C GLU A 185 23.35 0.92 -10.03
N LEU A 186 22.93 2.14 -9.69
CA LEU A 186 23.50 3.37 -10.25
C LEU A 186 25.00 3.48 -10.00
N LEU A 187 25.48 3.16 -8.79
CA LEU A 187 26.93 3.15 -8.48
C LEU A 187 27.69 2.02 -9.15
N SER A 188 27.01 0.90 -9.48
CA SER A 188 27.65 -0.28 -10.08
C SER A 188 27.75 -0.20 -11.60
N SER A 189 26.76 0.40 -12.27
CA SER A 189 26.76 0.58 -13.74
C SER A 189 27.93 1.42 -14.21
N ASP A 190 28.31 2.42 -13.43
CA ASP A 190 29.42 3.31 -13.66
C ASP A 190 30.81 2.61 -13.49
N SER A 191 30.90 1.53 -12.70
CA SER A 191 32.16 0.80 -12.50
C SER A 191 32.48 -0.16 -13.65
N SER A 192 31.55 -0.51 -14.51
CA SER A 192 31.73 -1.49 -15.59
C SER A 192 32.27 -0.89 -16.91
N THR A 193 32.21 0.43 -17.06
CA THR A 193 32.70 1.14 -18.25
C THR A 193 34.22 1.31 -18.27
N HIS A 194 34.95 1.15 -17.16
CA HIS A 194 36.38 1.34 -17.06
C HIS A 194 37.26 0.07 -17.19
N GLN A 195 36.72 -1.13 -17.49
CA GLN A 195 37.47 -2.37 -17.64
C GLN A 195 37.48 -2.93 -19.08
N GLY A 196 37.44 -2.08 -20.09
CA GLY A 196 37.52 -2.45 -21.50
C GLY A 196 38.78 -1.94 -22.21
N GLY A 197 39.95 -1.92 -21.54
CA GLY A 197 41.25 -1.62 -22.16
C GLY A 197 41.99 -2.91 -22.49
N GLY A 198 41.58 -3.65 -23.51
CA GLY A 198 42.35 -4.74 -24.11
C GLY A 198 43.29 -4.22 -25.18
N GLU A 199 44.52 -4.71 -25.13
CA GLU A 199 45.62 -4.48 -26.06
C GLU A 199 45.15 -4.63 -27.52
N MET A 200 45.39 -3.64 -28.38
CA MET A 200 45.29 -3.75 -29.81
C MET A 200 46.70 -3.60 -30.42
N GLU A 201 47.08 -4.64 -31.13
CA GLU A 201 48.21 -4.67 -32.04
C GLU A 201 48.00 -3.66 -33.18
N GLU A 202 49.10 -3.00 -33.56
CA GLU A 202 49.17 -2.04 -34.65
C GLU A 202 49.08 -2.78 -36.01
N GLU A 203 48.11 -2.41 -36.85
CA GLU A 203 48.21 -2.56 -38.31
C GLU A 203 47.84 -1.23 -38.96
N GLU A 204 48.78 -0.68 -39.70
CA GLU A 204 48.66 0.53 -40.51
C GLU A 204 47.83 0.21 -41.77
N GLU A 205 46.78 0.97 -42.06
CA GLU A 205 46.34 1.23 -43.45
C GLU A 205 45.69 2.61 -43.57
N ASP A 206 46.18 3.39 -44.52
CA ASP A 206 45.67 4.69 -44.97
C ASP A 206 44.27 4.59 -45.55
N ASP A 207 43.34 5.48 -45.21
CA ASP A 207 42.38 6.04 -46.19
C ASP A 207 41.69 7.31 -45.70
N ASP A 208 41.54 8.26 -46.64
CA ASP A 208 40.91 9.56 -46.55
C ASP A 208 39.41 9.45 -46.27
N GLY A 209 38.90 10.18 -45.23
CA GLY A 209 37.45 10.25 -45.05
C GLY A 209 37.00 11.23 -43.99
N ALA A 210 36.53 12.38 -44.41
CA ALA A 210 35.60 13.35 -43.85
C ALA A 210 35.38 13.41 -42.32
N PRO A 211 35.26 14.60 -41.71
CA PRO A 211 34.97 14.74 -40.27
C PRO A 211 33.54 14.24 -39.97
N SER A 212 33.46 13.08 -39.34
CA SER A 212 32.21 12.63 -38.73
C SER A 212 31.92 13.52 -37.53
N ASP A 213 30.74 14.08 -37.57
CA ASP A 213 30.03 14.76 -36.54
C ASP A 213 30.31 14.07 -35.17
N ALA A 214 31.03 14.78 -34.30
CA ALA A 214 31.23 14.34 -32.94
C ALA A 214 29.84 14.38 -32.28
N SER A 215 29.20 13.20 -32.19
CA SER A 215 28.12 13.04 -31.23
C SER A 215 28.75 13.27 -29.85
N ASP A 216 28.39 14.38 -29.22
CA ASP A 216 28.54 14.58 -27.79
C ASP A 216 27.74 13.44 -27.09
N ASP A 217 28.43 12.29 -26.93
CA ASP A 217 28.05 11.34 -25.90
C ASP A 217 28.31 12.07 -24.59
N GLU A 218 27.27 12.77 -24.08
CA GLU A 218 27.26 13.27 -22.73
C GLU A 218 27.52 12.06 -21.83
N ASN A 219 28.69 12.10 -21.20
CA ASN A 219 29.17 11.06 -20.30
C ASN A 219 28.28 11.04 -19.11
N ASP A 220 27.25 10.16 -19.09
CA ASP A 220 26.29 9.96 -17.99
C ASP A 220 26.95 9.38 -16.72
N ASP A 221 28.28 9.32 -16.68
CA ASP A 221 29.05 8.77 -15.57
C ASP A 221 29.12 9.77 -14.41
N LEU A 222 28.78 9.27 -13.20
CA LEU A 222 28.87 10.05 -11.96
C LEU A 222 30.32 10.50 -11.70
N SER A 223 30.51 11.78 -11.41
CA SER A 223 31.78 12.31 -10.88
C SER A 223 32.11 11.70 -9.51
N LEU A 224 33.36 11.86 -9.04
CA LEU A 224 33.76 11.37 -7.73
C LEU A 224 32.96 12.02 -6.59
N GLU A 225 32.60 13.27 -6.76
CA GLU A 225 31.78 14.04 -5.80
C GLU A 225 30.34 13.53 -5.80
N GLU A 226 29.73 13.35 -6.97
CA GLU A 226 28.38 12.78 -7.12
C GLU A 226 28.31 11.35 -6.56
N LYS A 227 29.33 10.53 -6.76
CA LYS A 227 29.45 9.19 -6.15
C LYS A 227 29.48 9.26 -4.62
N ALA A 228 30.16 10.25 -4.05
CA ALA A 228 30.21 10.42 -2.61
C ALA A 228 28.82 10.82 -2.05
N VAL A 229 28.12 11.73 -2.74
CA VAL A 229 26.75 12.13 -2.40
C VAL A 229 25.80 10.94 -2.52
N THR A 230 25.82 10.18 -3.60
CA THR A 230 24.97 8.99 -3.81
C THR A 230 25.19 7.95 -2.72
N LYS A 231 26.45 7.68 -2.31
CA LYS A 231 26.75 6.79 -1.18
C LYS A 231 26.15 7.30 0.14
N SER A 232 26.14 8.61 0.35
CA SER A 232 25.55 9.22 1.53
C SER A 232 24.02 9.12 1.50
N VAL A 233 23.38 9.26 0.33
CA VAL A 233 21.95 8.99 0.14
C VAL A 233 21.59 7.54 0.51
N ILE A 234 22.37 6.57 0.04
CA ILE A 234 22.19 5.15 0.41
C ILE A 234 22.32 4.95 1.91
N SER A 235 23.26 5.64 2.56
CA SER A 235 23.43 5.58 4.02
C SER A 235 22.21 6.12 4.74
N VAL A 236 21.66 7.26 4.32
CA VAL A 236 20.44 7.85 4.88
C VAL A 236 19.25 6.91 4.69
N ALA A 237 19.03 6.38 3.49
CA ALA A 237 17.95 5.43 3.22
C ALA A 237 18.07 4.15 4.06
N SER A 238 19.29 3.60 4.18
CA SER A 238 19.58 2.40 4.99
C SER A 238 19.27 2.63 6.47
N ASN A 239 19.68 3.76 7.04
CA ASN A 239 19.40 4.09 8.42
C ASN A 239 17.90 4.38 8.66
N THR A 240 17.21 4.97 7.70
CA THR A 240 15.74 5.11 7.76
C THR A 240 15.04 3.76 7.77
N TYR A 241 15.49 2.82 6.96
CA TYR A 241 14.97 1.45 6.98
C TYR A 241 15.17 0.78 8.35
N GLU A 242 16.32 0.97 9.03
CA GLU A 242 16.54 0.46 10.38
C GLU A 242 15.61 1.15 11.40
N VAL A 243 15.35 2.45 11.30
CA VAL A 243 14.34 3.14 12.13
C VAL A 243 12.97 2.50 11.98
N LEU A 244 12.50 2.26 10.75
CA LEU A 244 11.21 1.61 10.51
C LEU A 244 11.16 0.20 11.12
N LYS A 245 12.24 -0.59 11.03
CA LYS A 245 12.32 -1.91 11.65
C LYS A 245 12.18 -1.85 13.16
N GLU A 246 12.86 -0.91 13.82
CA GLU A 246 12.75 -0.74 15.26
C GLU A 246 11.34 -0.29 15.69
N ILE A 247 10.68 0.59 14.92
CA ILE A 247 9.29 0.99 15.17
C ILE A 247 8.37 -0.23 15.04
N ILE A 248 8.52 -1.05 13.99
CA ILE A 248 7.71 -2.27 13.81
C ILE A 248 7.91 -3.27 14.96
N ARG A 249 9.15 -3.42 15.45
CA ARG A 249 9.44 -4.25 16.64
C ARG A 249 8.75 -3.70 17.88
N PHE A 250 8.81 -2.41 18.08
CA PHE A 250 8.14 -1.72 19.20
C PHE A 250 6.61 -1.93 19.15
N LEU A 251 5.97 -1.72 18.01
CA LEU A 251 4.53 -1.99 17.82
C LEU A 251 4.18 -3.46 18.10
N THR A 252 5.07 -4.39 17.73
CA THR A 252 4.89 -5.82 18.03
C THR A 252 4.98 -6.10 19.52
N CYS A 253 5.83 -5.39 20.25
CA CYS A 253 5.92 -5.48 21.71
C CYS A 253 4.67 -4.90 22.38
N LEU A 254 4.16 -3.77 21.90
CA LEU A 254 2.89 -3.20 22.39
C LEU A 254 1.72 -4.18 22.25
N LEU A 255 1.63 -4.89 21.13
CA LEU A 255 0.60 -5.91 20.91
C LEU A 255 0.69 -7.09 21.90
N ARG A 256 1.89 -7.42 22.37
CA ARG A 256 2.12 -8.53 23.32
C ARG A 256 1.89 -8.14 24.76
N SER A 257 2.15 -6.90 25.12
CA SER A 257 1.84 -6.36 26.43
C SER A 257 0.32 -6.18 26.51
N ARG A 258 -0.38 -7.16 27.11
CA ARG A 258 -1.85 -7.18 27.32
C ARG A 258 -2.35 -6.09 28.27
N GLU A 259 -1.57 -5.08 28.55
CA GLU A 259 -2.03 -3.93 29.29
C GLU A 259 -3.07 -3.19 28.44
N ASN A 260 -4.29 -3.04 29.00
CA ASN A 260 -5.37 -2.21 28.48
C ASN A 260 -4.98 -0.72 28.48
N ARG A 261 -3.92 -0.37 27.75
CA ARG A 261 -3.65 1.03 27.46
C ARG A 261 -4.60 1.40 26.32
N GLU A 262 -5.40 2.42 26.53
CA GLU A 262 -6.00 3.12 25.41
C GLU A 262 -4.84 3.58 24.53
N GLU A 263 -4.60 2.85 23.45
CA GLU A 263 -3.55 3.22 22.49
C GLU A 263 -3.82 4.66 22.08
N SER A 264 -2.80 5.51 22.16
CA SER A 264 -2.90 6.84 21.58
C SER A 264 -2.96 6.71 20.06
N VAL A 265 -4.15 6.36 19.55
CA VAL A 265 -4.41 6.11 18.12
C VAL A 265 -3.95 7.29 17.29
N ASP A 266 -4.20 8.50 17.78
CA ASP A 266 -3.81 9.73 17.10
C ASP A 266 -2.28 9.85 16.94
N SER A 267 -1.50 9.49 17.97
CA SER A 267 -0.03 9.51 17.90
C SER A 267 0.51 8.41 17.00
N LEU A 268 -0.11 7.22 17.00
CA LEU A 268 0.26 6.15 16.07
C LEU A 268 0.00 6.53 14.60
N GLU A 269 -1.14 7.17 14.32
CA GLU A 269 -1.46 7.64 12.95
C GLU A 269 -0.55 8.80 12.53
N LYS A 270 -0.21 9.73 13.43
CA LYS A 270 0.79 10.79 13.17
C LYS A 270 2.17 10.19 12.90
N LEU A 271 2.59 9.21 13.71
CA LEU A 271 3.85 8.50 13.50
C LEU A 271 3.90 7.85 12.11
N LEU A 272 2.81 7.19 11.69
CA LEU A 272 2.71 6.61 10.36
C LEU A 272 2.73 7.68 9.26
N SER A 273 2.03 8.81 9.45
CA SER A 273 2.02 9.92 8.48
C SER A 273 3.43 10.47 8.28
N CYS A 274 4.14 10.73 9.38
CA CYS A 274 5.52 11.22 9.33
C CYS A 274 6.47 10.21 8.66
N CYS A 275 6.31 8.91 8.94
CA CYS A 275 7.11 7.88 8.27
C CYS A 275 6.83 7.81 6.75
N ARG A 276 5.59 8.10 6.30
CA ARG A 276 5.27 8.21 4.87
C ARG A 276 5.99 9.42 4.24
N GLU A 277 5.88 10.58 4.86
CA GLU A 277 6.55 11.80 4.38
C GLU A 277 8.07 11.60 4.29
N ILE A 278 8.68 10.97 5.30
CA ILE A 278 10.10 10.62 5.28
C ILE A 278 10.41 9.69 4.10
N SER A 279 9.57 8.68 3.85
CA SER A 279 9.75 7.76 2.72
C SER A 279 9.67 8.48 1.38
N ASP A 280 8.74 9.42 1.24
CA ASP A 280 8.56 10.22 0.02
C ASP A 280 9.79 11.13 -0.18
N TRP A 281 10.27 11.82 0.85
CA TRP A 281 11.47 12.65 0.76
C TRP A 281 12.75 11.84 0.46
N ILE A 282 12.86 10.60 0.93
CA ILE A 282 13.98 9.71 0.57
C ILE A 282 13.88 9.28 -0.89
N ASN A 283 12.67 9.01 -1.39
CA ASN A 283 12.46 8.72 -2.80
C ASN A 283 12.90 9.90 -3.68
N ASP A 284 12.47 11.11 -3.32
CA ASP A 284 12.82 12.32 -4.06
C ASP A 284 14.32 12.65 -3.96
N LEU A 285 14.92 12.43 -2.79
CA LEU A 285 16.36 12.56 -2.59
C LEU A 285 17.14 11.56 -3.44
N GLY A 286 16.65 10.32 -3.55
CA GLY A 286 17.18 9.30 -4.45
C GLY A 286 17.07 9.70 -5.92
N ALA A 287 15.95 10.27 -6.33
CA ALA A 287 15.76 10.78 -7.70
C ALA A 287 16.77 11.91 -8.05
N CYS A 288 17.08 12.79 -7.07
CA CYS A 288 18.10 13.85 -7.24
C CYS A 288 19.54 13.32 -7.27
N ALA A 289 19.78 12.04 -6.97
CA ALA A 289 21.13 11.44 -7.01
C ALA A 289 21.55 11.01 -8.41
N TYR A 290 20.65 11.02 -9.39
CA TYR A 290 20.99 10.79 -10.80
C TYR A 290 21.66 12.04 -11.40
N PRO A 291 22.63 11.87 -12.31
CA PRO A 291 23.30 13.00 -12.94
C PRO A 291 22.35 13.76 -13.92
N PRO A 292 22.45 15.09 -14.03
CA PRO A 292 23.21 15.97 -13.13
C PRO A 292 22.52 16.17 -11.77
N GLN A 293 23.27 16.02 -10.68
CA GLN A 293 22.71 16.10 -9.34
C GLN A 293 22.26 17.53 -8.97
N ASP A 294 21.03 17.67 -8.46
CA ASP A 294 20.51 18.95 -7.95
C ASP A 294 20.79 19.12 -6.44
N ALA A 295 21.97 19.66 -6.13
CA ALA A 295 22.40 19.91 -4.76
C ALA A 295 21.46 20.89 -4.01
N SER A 296 20.73 21.76 -4.71
CA SER A 296 19.79 22.68 -4.08
C SER A 296 18.54 21.97 -3.57
N GLN A 297 17.92 21.15 -4.43
CA GLN A 297 16.77 20.32 -4.05
C GLN A 297 17.16 19.31 -2.96
N MET A 298 18.32 18.68 -3.08
CA MET A 298 18.80 17.73 -2.06
C MET A 298 18.91 18.38 -0.67
N LYS A 299 19.37 19.65 -0.57
CA LYS A 299 19.43 20.39 0.70
C LYS A 299 18.06 20.56 1.33
N ASP A 300 17.05 20.85 0.52
CA ASP A 300 15.68 21.00 1.00
C ASP A 300 15.12 19.67 1.52
N TYR A 301 15.33 18.57 0.81
CA TYR A 301 14.91 17.25 1.30
C TYR A 301 15.65 16.83 2.57
N VAL A 302 16.95 17.06 2.67
CA VAL A 302 17.72 16.80 3.89
C VAL A 302 17.20 17.61 5.08
N LYS A 303 16.83 18.86 4.86
CA LYS A 303 16.19 19.70 5.89
C LYS A 303 14.85 19.11 6.34
N ASN A 304 13.98 18.72 5.40
CA ASN A 304 12.69 18.11 5.70
C ASN A 304 12.86 16.79 6.47
N LEU A 305 13.87 15.98 6.12
CA LEU A 305 14.20 14.76 6.83
C LEU A 305 14.60 15.01 8.29
N PHE A 306 15.40 16.07 8.59
CA PHE A 306 15.70 16.47 9.96
C PHE A 306 14.45 16.83 10.75
N GLU A 307 13.53 17.61 10.15
CA GLU A 307 12.27 17.98 10.78
C GLU A 307 11.41 16.74 11.07
N GLY A 308 11.30 15.83 10.09
CA GLY A 308 10.57 14.57 10.21
C GLY A 308 11.13 13.66 11.31
N VAL A 309 12.44 13.51 11.42
CA VAL A 309 13.10 12.75 12.50
C VAL A 309 12.74 13.32 13.88
N GLY A 310 12.69 14.66 14.00
CA GLY A 310 12.25 15.32 15.22
C GLY A 310 10.80 15.01 15.59
N VAL A 311 9.91 14.96 14.62
CA VAL A 311 8.49 14.58 14.83
C VAL A 311 8.38 13.13 15.24
N VAL A 312 9.07 12.19 14.56
CA VAL A 312 9.09 10.77 14.92
C VAL A 312 9.53 10.58 16.37
N ARG A 313 10.62 11.26 16.78
CA ARG A 313 11.13 11.19 18.16
C ARG A 313 10.06 11.58 19.17
N LYS A 314 9.35 12.70 18.92
CA LYS A 314 8.29 13.20 19.79
C LYS A 314 7.09 12.25 19.88
N GLU A 315 6.62 11.70 18.75
CA GLU A 315 5.47 10.79 18.77
C GLU A 315 5.83 9.44 19.43
N ILE A 316 7.07 8.96 19.27
CA ILE A 316 7.54 7.77 19.99
C ILE A 316 7.58 8.02 21.49
N GLU A 317 8.01 9.20 21.97
CA GLU A 317 8.01 9.56 23.38
C GLU A 317 6.60 9.49 23.97
N ILE A 318 5.58 9.97 23.24
CA ILE A 318 4.18 9.91 23.65
C ILE A 318 3.69 8.45 23.69
N VAL A 319 3.94 7.67 22.64
CA VAL A 319 3.44 6.28 22.54
C VAL A 319 4.16 5.35 23.51
N ALA A 320 5.43 5.59 23.81
CA ALA A 320 6.21 4.76 24.73
C ALA A 320 5.79 4.90 26.20
N GLU A 321 5.27 6.07 26.62
CA GLU A 321 4.82 6.35 28.01
C GLU A 321 5.72 5.73 29.10
N GLY A 322 7.05 5.85 28.94
CA GLY A 322 8.05 5.27 29.86
C GLY A 322 8.41 3.80 29.61
N GLY A 323 7.89 3.18 28.53
CA GLY A 323 8.39 1.91 28.00
C GLY A 323 9.74 2.08 27.29
N SER A 324 10.54 0.98 27.20
CA SER A 324 11.83 1.04 26.52
C SER A 324 11.67 1.19 25.00
N ALA A 325 12.09 2.33 24.47
CA ALA A 325 12.22 2.62 23.04
C ALA A 325 13.70 2.85 22.63
N ASP A 326 14.64 2.33 23.40
CA ASP A 326 16.09 2.60 23.27
C ASP A 326 16.62 2.25 21.87
N GLY A 327 16.11 1.14 21.27
CA GLY A 327 16.46 0.73 19.91
C GLY A 327 16.06 1.77 18.85
N ILE A 328 14.88 2.38 19.01
CA ILE A 328 14.39 3.43 18.12
C ILE A 328 15.26 4.68 18.25
N TYR A 329 15.52 5.13 19.50
CA TYR A 329 16.34 6.32 19.72
C TYR A 329 17.77 6.14 19.22
N ALA A 330 18.37 4.95 19.40
CA ALA A 330 19.68 4.64 18.85
C ALA A 330 19.71 4.69 17.31
N SER A 331 18.64 4.22 16.65
CA SER A 331 18.51 4.26 15.18
C SER A 331 18.27 5.67 14.67
N LEU A 332 17.45 6.48 15.37
CA LEU A 332 17.24 7.90 15.04
C LEU A 332 18.54 8.69 15.15
N ASN A 333 19.36 8.46 16.19
CA ASN A 333 20.64 9.14 16.35
C ASN A 333 21.62 8.80 15.20
N ARG A 334 21.63 7.54 14.72
CA ARG A 334 22.45 7.15 13.55
C ARG A 334 21.94 7.85 12.27
N LEU A 335 20.64 7.90 12.08
CA LEU A 335 20.04 8.61 10.94
C LEU A 335 20.41 10.09 10.97
N GLU A 336 20.28 10.76 12.12
CA GLU A 336 20.69 12.18 12.29
C GLU A 336 22.17 12.38 11.95
N SER A 337 23.06 11.46 12.34
CA SER A 337 24.48 11.53 11.97
C SER A 337 24.69 11.47 10.46
N CYS A 338 24.01 10.55 9.76
CA CYS A 338 24.09 10.47 8.30
C CYS A 338 23.51 11.72 7.60
N LEU A 339 22.43 12.30 8.16
CA LEU A 339 21.88 13.56 7.65
C LEU A 339 22.85 14.73 7.83
N HIS A 340 23.66 14.75 8.90
CA HIS A 340 24.72 15.72 9.07
C HIS A 340 25.85 15.54 8.07
N GLU A 341 26.23 14.30 7.75
CA GLU A 341 27.25 13.97 6.76
C GLU A 341 26.87 14.44 5.36
N ILE A 342 25.66 14.06 4.88
CA ILE A 342 25.19 14.50 3.55
C ILE A 342 25.05 16.01 3.47
N ARG A 343 24.56 16.67 4.52
CA ARG A 343 24.48 18.14 4.57
C ARG A 343 25.85 18.79 4.46
N GLY A 344 26.88 18.18 5.06
CA GLY A 344 28.27 18.61 4.95
C GLY A 344 28.77 18.52 3.50
N LEU A 345 28.58 17.39 2.84
CA LEU A 345 28.95 17.20 1.43
C LEU A 345 28.28 18.24 0.52
N LEU A 346 26.95 18.37 0.62
CA LEU A 346 26.21 19.33 -0.19
C LEU A 346 26.58 20.82 0.07
N SER A 347 27.24 21.14 1.18
CA SER A 347 27.65 22.51 1.53
C SER A 347 29.00 22.90 0.91
N VAL A 348 29.86 21.95 0.59
CA VAL A 348 31.22 22.19 0.03
C VAL A 348 31.12 22.67 -1.41
N ASP A 349 30.19 22.14 -2.22
CA ASP A 349 30.03 22.51 -3.65
C ASP A 349 29.70 23.98 -3.89
N VAL A 350 29.09 24.68 -2.92
CA VAL A 350 28.76 26.11 -3.05
C VAL A 350 29.98 27.00 -2.85
N ALA A 351 30.96 26.56 -2.06
CA ALA A 351 32.16 27.33 -1.78
C ALA A 351 33.14 27.34 -2.96
N ASP A 352 33.25 26.20 -3.69
CA ASP A 352 34.11 26.08 -4.87
C ASP A 352 33.53 26.77 -6.12
N GLY A 353 32.18 26.84 -6.24
CA GLY A 353 31.51 27.56 -7.32
C GLY A 353 31.69 29.08 -7.23
N ILE A 354 31.78 29.65 -6.03
CA ILE A 354 31.97 31.10 -5.81
C ILE A 354 33.44 31.47 -6.02
N GLY A 355 34.39 30.59 -5.76
CA GLY A 355 35.82 30.83 -5.98
C GLY A 355 36.23 30.93 -7.45
N LYS A 356 35.47 30.34 -8.37
CA LYS A 356 35.72 30.39 -9.83
C LYS A 356 35.09 31.57 -10.54
N LEU A 357 34.26 32.38 -9.86
CA LEU A 357 33.64 33.60 -10.41
C LEU A 357 34.33 34.90 -10.02
N SER A 358 35.49 34.84 -9.33
CA SER A 358 36.28 35.98 -8.88
C SER A 358 37.67 35.97 -9.49
N ILE A 359 37.80 35.95 -10.83
CA ILE A 359 39.02 36.33 -11.58
C ILE A 359 38.60 37.17 -12.78
#